data_ba7710ec6f850356a7fbc977decb5fc1
#
_entry.id   ba7710ec6f850356a7fbc977decb5fc1
#
_cell.length_a   1.000
_cell.length_b   1.000
_cell.length_c   1.000
_cell.angle_alpha   90.00
_cell.angle_beta   90.00
_cell.angle_gamma   90.00
#
_symmetry.space_group_name_H-M   'P 1'
#
loop_
_entity.id
_entity.type
_entity.pdbx_description
1 polymer ?
#
loop_
_entity_poly.entity_id
_entity_poly.type
_entity_poly.pdbx_seq_one_letter_code
_entity_poly.pdbx_strand_id
1 'polypeptide(L)'
;PLFDAERFGVVNTGNPKHADIFLVTGSVNAQNLPVVRQIYNQMLEPKCVVACGICACSGGVFRDAYNVIRGVDRAIPVDVYAPGCAIRPETVIDAIVEACGILDQKEAVMRAGGDPLTVGGAATWDGGVELGEDGFVAAAGAGAGVDAGTADGAPAAAKEAE
;
A
#
# COMPACT_ATOMS: atom_id res chain seq x y z
N PRO A 1 -3.90 26.41 6.69
CA PRO A 1 -4.12 26.07 8.09
C PRO A 1 -5.40 25.32 8.43
N LEU A 2 -6.32 25.05 7.45
CA LEU A 2 -7.52 24.26 7.74
C LEU A 2 -7.16 22.75 7.88
N PHE A 3 -6.20 22.28 7.09
CA PHE A 3 -5.76 20.89 7.04
C PHE A 3 -4.29 20.74 7.44
N ASP A 4 -3.90 21.44 8.47
CA ASP A 4 -2.53 21.40 8.98
C ASP A 4 -2.28 20.13 9.77
N ALA A 5 -1.46 19.23 9.21
CA ALA A 5 -1.12 17.96 9.86
C ALA A 5 -0.06 18.14 10.96
N GLU A 6 0.72 19.20 10.95
CA GLU A 6 1.76 19.47 11.97
C GLU A 6 1.16 19.60 13.38
N ARG A 7 -0.08 20.07 13.48
CA ARG A 7 -0.79 20.16 14.76
C ARG A 7 -1.06 18.79 15.42
N PHE A 8 -1.00 17.70 14.63
CA PHE A 8 -1.10 16.33 15.12
C PHE A 8 0.27 15.72 15.40
N GLY A 9 1.34 16.49 15.32
CA GLY A 9 2.71 16.01 15.52
C GLY A 9 3.35 15.38 14.30
N VAL A 10 2.73 15.50 13.12
CA VAL A 10 3.26 14.97 11.88
C VAL A 10 4.31 15.91 11.32
N VAL A 11 5.55 15.45 11.23
CA VAL A 11 6.67 16.20 10.68
C VAL A 11 7.10 15.59 9.36
N ASN A 12 7.08 16.39 8.30
CA ASN A 12 7.55 15.94 6.98
C ASN A 12 9.09 15.91 6.95
N THR A 13 9.67 14.73 6.69
CA THR A 13 11.11 14.55 6.56
C THR A 13 11.47 14.01 5.18
N GLY A 14 12.55 14.54 4.59
CA GLY A 14 13.09 14.05 3.32
C GLY A 14 14.10 12.91 3.48
N ASN A 15 14.42 12.48 4.70
CA ASN A 15 15.37 11.40 4.95
C ASN A 15 14.66 10.12 5.36
N PRO A 16 14.72 9.04 4.55
CA PRO A 16 14.06 7.78 4.86
C PRO A 16 14.46 7.16 6.19
N LYS A 17 15.69 7.40 6.65
CA LYS A 17 16.20 6.85 7.91
C LYS A 17 15.58 7.47 9.17
N HIS A 18 14.93 8.61 9.02
CA HIS A 18 14.26 9.32 10.10
C HIS A 18 12.73 9.28 9.98
N ALA A 19 12.23 8.57 8.96
CA ALA A 19 10.80 8.47 8.71
C ALA A 19 10.25 7.17 9.31
N ASP A 20 9.16 7.28 10.03
CA ASP A 20 8.43 6.16 10.62
C ASP A 20 7.25 5.75 9.74
N ILE A 21 6.67 6.71 9.01
CA ILE A 21 5.55 6.49 8.09
C ILE A 21 5.96 6.83 6.67
N PHE A 22 5.76 5.88 5.75
CA PHE A 22 5.99 6.07 4.33
C PHE A 22 4.67 6.29 3.59
N LEU A 23 4.40 7.52 3.19
CA LEU A 23 3.25 7.87 2.37
C LEU A 23 3.60 7.66 0.89
N VAL A 24 2.98 6.69 0.25
CA VAL A 24 3.15 6.44 -1.18
C VAL A 24 1.95 6.97 -1.94
N THR A 25 2.20 7.89 -2.87
CA THR A 25 1.16 8.50 -3.71
C THR A 25 1.42 8.22 -5.18
N GLY A 26 0.36 8.16 -5.98
CA GLY A 26 0.46 7.93 -7.42
C GLY A 26 0.66 6.46 -7.78
N SER A 27 0.75 6.18 -9.09
CA SER A 27 0.95 4.82 -9.59
C SER A 27 2.43 4.45 -9.58
N VAL A 28 2.73 3.23 -9.14
CA VAL A 28 4.07 2.66 -9.23
C VAL A 28 4.24 1.99 -10.58
N ASN A 29 5.32 2.32 -11.27
CA ASN A 29 5.69 1.73 -12.55
C ASN A 29 6.98 0.90 -12.41
N ALA A 30 7.34 0.14 -13.46
CA ALA A 30 8.52 -0.70 -13.45
C ALA A 30 9.82 0.07 -13.15
N GLN A 31 9.94 1.33 -13.58
CA GLN A 31 11.13 2.14 -13.32
C GLN A 31 11.19 2.67 -11.89
N ASN A 32 10.05 2.99 -11.29
CA ASN A 32 9.99 3.51 -9.92
C ASN A 32 10.00 2.38 -8.87
N LEU A 33 9.64 1.16 -9.26
CA LEU A 33 9.60 0.01 -8.36
C LEU A 33 10.88 -0.19 -7.55
N PRO A 34 12.09 -0.23 -8.17
CA PRO A 34 13.34 -0.40 -7.42
C PRO A 34 13.60 0.77 -6.45
N VAL A 35 13.21 1.99 -6.83
CA VAL A 35 13.37 3.17 -5.97
C VAL A 35 12.46 3.08 -4.74
N VAL A 36 11.20 2.71 -4.92
CA VAL A 36 10.24 2.52 -3.82
C VAL A 36 10.73 1.45 -2.84
N ARG A 37 11.22 0.32 -3.36
CA ARG A 37 11.82 -0.75 -2.54
C ARG A 37 13.08 -0.28 -1.82
N GLN A 38 13.93 0.49 -2.48
CA GLN A 38 15.15 1.02 -1.86
C GLN A 38 14.82 1.97 -0.72
N ILE A 39 13.85 2.87 -0.88
CA ILE A 39 13.40 3.77 0.18
C ILE A 39 12.85 2.95 1.36
N TYR A 40 11.98 2.00 1.10
CA TYR A 40 11.41 1.13 2.13
C TYR A 40 12.49 0.38 2.92
N ASN A 41 13.50 -0.15 2.24
CA ASN A 41 14.61 -0.87 2.88
C ASN A 41 15.56 0.04 3.66
N GLN A 42 15.59 1.35 3.36
CA GLN A 42 16.37 2.32 4.13
C GLN A 42 15.69 2.81 5.40
N MET A 43 14.38 2.64 5.51
CA MET A 43 13.64 2.98 6.72
C MET A 43 13.94 1.97 7.83
N LEU A 44 14.06 2.49 9.04
CA LEU A 44 14.25 1.67 10.25
C LEU A 44 12.92 1.08 10.72
N GLU A 45 12.97 -0.05 11.40
CA GLU A 45 11.82 -0.59 12.11
C GLU A 45 11.66 0.08 13.50
N PRO A 46 10.43 0.30 13.98
CA PRO A 46 9.15 -0.02 13.35
C PRO A 46 8.78 0.99 12.27
N LYS A 47 8.24 0.54 11.16
CA LYS A 47 7.79 1.39 10.05
C LYS A 47 6.39 1.02 9.59
N CYS A 48 5.69 2.00 9.03
CA CYS A 48 4.33 1.82 8.50
C CYS A 48 4.24 2.40 7.09
N VAL A 49 3.55 1.71 6.20
CA VAL A 49 3.35 2.14 4.81
C VAL A 49 1.90 2.46 4.58
N VAL A 50 1.64 3.66 4.06
CA VAL A 50 0.31 4.14 3.72
C VAL A 50 0.21 4.37 2.21
N ALA A 51 -0.70 3.65 1.56
CA ALA A 51 -1.00 3.84 0.14
C ALA A 51 -2.09 4.91 -0.02
N CYS A 52 -1.72 6.09 -0.49
CA CYS A 52 -2.63 7.23 -0.65
C CYS A 52 -3.13 7.37 -2.07
N GLY A 53 -4.46 7.39 -2.21
CA GLY A 53 -5.15 7.54 -3.48
C GLY A 53 -5.30 6.24 -4.24
N ILE A 54 -6.29 6.19 -5.14
CA ILE A 54 -6.66 4.97 -5.86
C ILE A 54 -5.53 4.45 -6.77
N CYS A 55 -4.66 5.35 -7.27
CA CYS A 55 -3.53 4.95 -8.10
C CYS A 55 -2.48 4.16 -7.29
N ALA A 56 -2.22 4.55 -6.03
CA ALA A 56 -1.33 3.80 -5.15
C ALA A 56 -2.00 2.51 -4.67
N CYS A 57 -3.30 2.54 -4.33
CA CYS A 57 -4.01 1.38 -3.80
C CYS A 57 -4.14 0.24 -4.81
N SER A 58 -4.48 0.54 -6.08
CA SER A 58 -4.80 -0.49 -7.08
C SER A 58 -4.33 -0.20 -8.50
N GLY A 59 -3.59 0.89 -8.71
CA GLY A 59 -3.25 1.39 -10.04
C GLY A 59 -4.32 2.31 -10.65
N GLY A 60 -5.52 2.36 -10.09
CA GLY A 60 -6.61 3.24 -10.53
C GLY A 60 -6.97 3.07 -12.01
N VAL A 61 -7.14 4.20 -12.70
CA VAL A 61 -7.43 4.23 -14.15
C VAL A 61 -6.30 3.64 -14.99
N PHE A 62 -5.05 3.65 -14.48
CA PHE A 62 -3.87 3.14 -15.19
C PHE A 62 -3.53 1.70 -14.84
N ARG A 63 -4.42 1.00 -14.14
CA ARG A 63 -4.19 -0.37 -13.65
C ARG A 63 -3.72 -1.35 -14.72
N ASP A 64 -4.27 -1.24 -15.93
CA ASP A 64 -3.98 -2.17 -17.03
C ASP A 64 -2.97 -1.60 -18.04
N ALA A 65 -2.31 -0.47 -17.69
CA ALA A 65 -1.23 0.06 -18.50
C ALA A 65 0.01 -0.85 -18.38
N TYR A 66 0.69 -1.07 -19.52
CA TYR A 66 1.80 -2.04 -19.67
C TYR A 66 2.96 -1.84 -18.68
N ASN A 67 3.17 -0.64 -18.18
CA ASN A 67 4.28 -0.29 -17.30
C ASN A 67 3.87 -0.05 -15.83
N VAL A 68 2.60 -0.23 -15.49
CA VAL A 68 2.09 -0.02 -14.12
C VAL A 68 1.92 -1.36 -13.41
N ILE A 69 2.41 -1.45 -12.19
CA ILE A 69 2.41 -2.70 -11.39
C ILE A 69 1.09 -2.96 -10.63
N ARG A 70 0.06 -2.20 -10.92
CA ARG A 70 -1.31 -2.30 -10.37
C ARG A 70 -1.53 -1.82 -8.96
N GLY A 71 -0.58 -1.83 -8.06
CA GLY A 71 -0.71 -1.34 -6.68
C GLY A 71 0.62 -1.36 -5.96
N VAL A 72 0.74 -0.56 -4.91
CA VAL A 72 1.96 -0.47 -4.09
C VAL A 72 2.20 -1.76 -3.31
N ASP A 73 1.14 -2.47 -2.96
CA ASP A 73 1.16 -3.78 -2.29
C ASP A 73 1.96 -4.84 -3.06
N ARG A 74 2.10 -4.67 -4.36
CA ARG A 74 2.96 -5.52 -5.20
C ARG A 74 4.44 -5.13 -5.16
N ALA A 75 4.76 -3.95 -4.67
CA ALA A 75 6.13 -3.47 -4.53
C ALA A 75 6.68 -3.70 -3.12
N ILE A 76 5.90 -3.32 -2.11
CA ILE A 76 6.24 -3.33 -0.69
C ILE A 76 4.98 -3.66 0.13
N PRO A 77 5.11 -4.18 1.35
CA PRO A 77 3.97 -4.39 2.23
C PRO A 77 3.29 -3.06 2.56
N VAL A 78 1.96 -3.02 2.51
CA VAL A 78 1.13 -1.85 2.80
C VAL A 78 0.31 -2.12 4.03
N ASP A 79 0.38 -1.22 5.02
CA ASP A 79 -0.34 -1.34 6.29
C ASP A 79 -1.71 -0.67 6.23
N VAL A 80 -1.79 0.52 5.60
CA VAL A 80 -3.01 1.32 5.53
C VAL A 80 -3.32 1.74 4.09
N TYR A 81 -4.57 1.65 3.70
CA TYR A 81 -5.06 2.11 2.41
C TYR A 81 -5.98 3.31 2.57
N ALA A 82 -5.65 4.41 1.91
CA ALA A 82 -6.44 5.63 1.87
C ALA A 82 -6.95 5.87 0.44
N PRO A 83 -8.08 5.27 0.03
CA PRO A 83 -8.59 5.38 -1.34
C PRO A 83 -9.19 6.74 -1.61
N GLY A 84 -9.14 7.17 -2.86
CA GLY A 84 -9.76 8.40 -3.36
C GLY A 84 -9.13 8.87 -4.66
N CYS A 85 -9.92 9.50 -5.54
CA CYS A 85 -9.45 10.13 -6.76
C CYS A 85 -10.33 11.39 -7.05
N ALA A 86 -9.87 12.55 -6.59
CA ALA A 86 -8.75 12.82 -5.69
C ALA A 86 -9.07 12.45 -4.23
N ILE A 87 -8.06 12.04 -3.49
CA ILE A 87 -8.18 11.78 -2.05
C ILE A 87 -8.42 13.10 -1.30
N ARG A 88 -9.30 13.08 -0.31
CA ARG A 88 -9.56 14.23 0.55
C ARG A 88 -8.47 14.37 1.62
N PRO A 89 -8.13 15.61 2.02
CA PRO A 89 -7.14 15.83 3.08
C PRO A 89 -7.51 15.15 4.39
N GLU A 90 -8.79 15.14 4.74
CA GLU A 90 -9.29 14.47 5.95
C GLU A 90 -8.96 12.98 5.93
N THR A 91 -9.18 12.31 4.79
CA THR A 91 -8.88 10.89 4.62
C THR A 91 -7.38 10.59 4.77
N VAL A 92 -6.51 11.50 4.32
CA VAL A 92 -5.05 11.36 4.52
C VAL A 92 -4.70 11.50 5.99
N ILE A 93 -5.30 12.46 6.70
CA ILE A 93 -5.05 12.65 8.13
C ILE A 93 -5.55 11.43 8.93
N ASP A 94 -6.74 10.94 8.62
CA ASP A 94 -7.30 9.74 9.27
C ASP A 94 -6.39 8.51 9.06
N ALA A 95 -5.88 8.33 7.83
CA ALA A 95 -4.95 7.25 7.52
C ALA A 95 -3.60 7.38 8.26
N ILE A 96 -3.11 8.59 8.48
CA ILE A 96 -1.90 8.82 9.29
C ILE A 96 -2.17 8.50 10.76
N VAL A 97 -3.31 8.88 11.30
CA VAL A 97 -3.70 8.54 12.68
C VAL A 97 -3.82 7.02 12.85
N GLU A 98 -4.42 6.32 11.89
CA GLU A 98 -4.46 4.86 11.88
C GLU A 98 -3.07 4.24 11.82
N ALA A 99 -2.19 4.77 10.98
CA ALA A 99 -0.79 4.34 10.86
C ALA A 99 -0.02 4.52 12.17
N CYS A 100 -0.24 5.60 12.92
CA CYS A 100 0.34 5.80 14.25
C CYS A 100 -0.10 4.68 15.22
N GLY A 101 -1.38 4.31 15.19
CA GLY A 101 -1.88 3.20 16.02
C GLY A 101 -1.23 1.84 15.68
N ILE A 102 -0.93 1.59 14.40
CA ILE A 102 -0.21 0.40 13.96
C ILE A 102 1.26 0.46 14.39
N LEU A 103 1.90 1.63 14.32
CA LEU A 103 3.27 1.82 14.81
C LEU A 103 3.39 1.51 16.30
N ASP A 104 2.46 2.00 17.12
CA ASP A 104 2.42 1.70 18.55
C ASP A 104 2.33 0.19 18.81
N GLN A 105 1.52 -0.53 18.03
CA GLN A 105 1.41 -1.98 18.11
C GLN A 105 2.72 -2.68 17.71
N LYS A 106 3.35 -2.25 16.60
CA LYS A 106 4.63 -2.79 16.14
C LYS A 106 5.73 -2.54 17.18
N GLU A 107 5.76 -1.36 17.79
CA GLU A 107 6.72 -1.04 18.84
C GLU A 107 6.49 -1.90 20.10
N ALA A 108 5.26 -2.13 20.50
CA ALA A 108 4.93 -3.01 21.61
C ALA A 108 5.41 -4.45 21.38
N VAL A 109 5.25 -4.96 20.14
CA VAL A 109 5.74 -6.29 19.75
C VAL A 109 7.27 -6.34 19.79
N MET A 110 7.96 -5.30 19.29
CA MET A 110 9.42 -5.23 19.35
C MET A 110 9.93 -5.20 20.80
N ARG A 111 9.30 -4.44 21.68
CA ARG A 111 9.65 -4.41 23.13
C ARG A 111 9.45 -5.77 23.80
N ALA A 112 8.50 -6.56 23.32
CA ALA A 112 8.28 -7.94 23.78
C ALA A 112 9.27 -8.96 23.19
N GLY A 113 10.17 -8.53 22.30
CA GLY A 113 11.13 -9.37 21.59
C GLY A 113 10.55 -10.12 20.39
N GLY A 114 9.39 -9.70 19.89
CA GLY A 114 8.75 -10.24 18.70
C GLY A 114 9.20 -9.51 17.42
N ASP A 115 8.77 -10.04 16.27
CA ASP A 115 9.04 -9.46 14.97
C ASP A 115 7.93 -8.43 14.61
N PRO A 116 8.28 -7.16 14.36
CA PRO A 116 7.31 -6.13 13.97
C PRO A 116 6.60 -6.43 12.65
N LEU A 117 7.18 -7.28 11.79
CA LEU A 117 6.57 -7.71 10.53
C LEU A 117 5.34 -8.61 10.72
N THR A 118 5.08 -9.10 11.93
CA THR A 118 3.88 -9.89 12.25
C THR A 118 2.62 -9.04 12.45
N VAL A 119 2.75 -7.71 12.42
CA VAL A 119 1.66 -6.76 12.62
C VAL A 119 1.46 -5.93 11.34
N GLY A 120 0.20 -5.64 11.01
CA GLY A 120 -0.16 -4.84 9.85
C GLY A 120 -0.09 -5.61 8.53
N GLY A 121 0.03 -4.88 7.43
CA GLY A 121 0.03 -5.44 6.08
C GLY A 121 1.26 -6.31 5.76
N ALA A 122 2.34 -6.14 6.49
CA ALA A 122 3.56 -6.94 6.32
C ALA A 122 3.33 -8.42 6.64
N ALA A 123 2.43 -8.73 7.56
CA ALA A 123 2.10 -10.11 7.94
C ALA A 123 1.45 -10.94 6.81
N THR A 124 0.80 -10.28 5.87
CA THR A 124 0.07 -10.92 4.75
C THR A 124 0.74 -10.73 3.39
N TRP A 125 1.92 -10.09 3.38
CA TRP A 125 2.60 -9.78 2.13
C TRP A 125 3.36 -10.98 1.55
N ASP A 126 3.13 -11.28 0.28
CA ASP A 126 3.63 -12.46 -0.43
C ASP A 126 4.94 -12.25 -1.22
N GLY A 127 5.62 -11.11 -1.02
CA GLY A 127 6.92 -10.83 -1.63
C GLY A 127 6.89 -9.96 -2.89
N GLY A 128 5.73 -9.64 -3.42
CA GLY A 128 5.55 -8.69 -4.52
C GLY A 128 6.01 -9.16 -5.89
N VAL A 129 6.10 -8.23 -6.83
CA VAL A 129 6.42 -8.47 -8.24
C VAL A 129 7.91 -8.26 -8.49
N GLU A 130 8.54 -9.18 -9.21
CA GLU A 130 9.91 -9.02 -9.69
C GLU A 130 9.92 -8.43 -11.12
N LEU A 131 10.97 -7.67 -11.42
CA LEU A 131 11.23 -7.17 -12.77
C LEU A 131 11.98 -8.25 -13.57
N GLY A 132 11.57 -8.46 -14.82
CA GLY A 132 12.33 -9.26 -15.78
C GLY A 132 13.67 -8.62 -16.13
N GLU A 133 14.54 -9.37 -16.80
CA GLU A 133 15.86 -8.89 -17.25
C GLU A 133 15.76 -7.70 -18.23
N ASP A 134 14.62 -7.56 -18.89
CA ASP A 134 14.28 -6.45 -19.79
C ASP A 134 13.82 -5.18 -19.04
N GLY A 135 13.73 -5.23 -17.69
CA GLY A 135 13.31 -4.11 -16.85
C GLY A 135 11.78 -3.87 -16.84
N PHE A 136 11.00 -4.75 -17.50
CA PHE A 136 9.54 -4.71 -17.41
C PHE A 136 9.03 -5.62 -16.28
N VAL A 137 7.81 -5.37 -15.87
CA VAL A 137 7.12 -6.28 -14.93
C VAL A 137 7.02 -7.64 -15.61
N ALA A 138 7.67 -8.65 -15.05
CA ALA A 138 7.51 -10.01 -15.54
C ALA A 138 6.02 -10.31 -15.61
N ALA A 139 5.55 -10.70 -16.78
CA ALA A 139 4.17 -11.14 -16.94
C ALA A 139 3.93 -12.17 -15.83
N ALA A 140 3.00 -11.91 -14.93
CA ALA A 140 2.73 -12.74 -13.77
C ALA A 140 2.63 -14.17 -14.27
N GLY A 141 3.67 -14.95 -14.01
CA GLY A 141 3.69 -16.35 -14.37
C GLY A 141 2.45 -16.97 -13.75
N ALA A 142 1.71 -17.71 -14.54
CA ALA A 142 0.52 -18.45 -14.10
C ALA A 142 0.89 -19.35 -12.91
N GLY A 143 0.79 -18.83 -11.69
CA GLY A 143 1.25 -19.54 -10.50
C GLY A 143 0.81 -18.97 -9.17
N ALA A 144 0.18 -17.79 -9.12
CA ALA A 144 -0.53 -17.35 -7.94
C ALA A 144 -1.92 -16.90 -8.38
N GLY A 145 -2.88 -17.78 -8.23
CA GLY A 145 -4.28 -17.52 -8.50
C GLY A 145 -4.78 -16.40 -7.60
N VAL A 146 -4.73 -15.19 -8.11
CA VAL A 146 -5.70 -14.18 -7.73
C VAL A 146 -6.75 -14.28 -8.80
N ASP A 147 -7.75 -15.09 -8.52
CA ASP A 147 -8.97 -15.12 -9.30
C ASP A 147 -9.38 -13.68 -9.53
N ALA A 148 -9.41 -13.29 -10.80
CA ALA A 148 -10.12 -12.10 -11.20
C ALA A 148 -11.54 -12.31 -10.70
N GLY A 149 -11.86 -11.71 -9.56
CA GLY A 149 -13.22 -11.68 -9.04
C GLY A 149 -14.09 -11.13 -10.14
N THR A 150 -14.77 -12.06 -10.80
CA THR A 150 -15.84 -11.78 -11.72
C THR A 150 -16.81 -10.87 -10.99
N ALA A 151 -16.87 -9.62 -11.44
CA ALA A 151 -17.92 -8.69 -11.07
C ALA A 151 -19.25 -9.11 -11.74
N ASP A 152 -19.72 -10.32 -11.40
CA ASP A 152 -21.00 -10.87 -11.82
C ASP A 152 -21.75 -11.39 -10.59
N GLY A 153 -21.99 -10.47 -9.67
CA GLY A 153 -22.91 -10.66 -8.55
C GLY A 153 -24.18 -9.84 -8.77
N ALA A 154 -24.79 -9.92 -9.95
CA ALA A 154 -26.17 -9.53 -10.09
C ALA A 154 -27.05 -10.60 -9.43
N PRO A 155 -27.92 -10.28 -8.47
CA PRO A 155 -28.81 -11.27 -7.88
C PRO A 155 -29.81 -11.74 -8.96
N ALA A 156 -29.78 -13.03 -9.22
CA ALA A 156 -30.78 -13.68 -10.04
C ALA A 156 -32.16 -13.46 -9.44
N ALA A 157 -32.99 -12.75 -10.19
CA ALA A 157 -34.41 -12.59 -9.87
C ALA A 157 -35.05 -13.99 -9.76
N ALA A 158 -35.67 -14.25 -8.63
CA ALA A 158 -36.50 -15.40 -8.40
C ALA A 158 -37.59 -15.44 -9.46
N LYS A 159 -37.61 -16.48 -10.27
CA LYS A 159 -38.80 -16.85 -11.05
C LYS A 159 -39.69 -17.67 -10.12
N GLU A 160 -40.79 -17.08 -9.72
CA GLU A 160 -41.92 -17.82 -9.19
C GLU A 160 -42.45 -18.73 -10.29
N ALA A 161 -42.64 -19.99 -9.95
CA ALA A 161 -43.33 -21.00 -10.77
C ALA A 161 -44.79 -21.05 -10.29
N GLU A 162 -45.69 -21.04 -11.27
CA GLU A 162 -47.02 -21.59 -11.12
C GLU A 162 -47.00 -23.10 -10.82
#